data_11053ee22bd4da64ca8315dd884771f6
#
_entry.id   11053ee22bd4da64ca8315dd884771f6
#
_cell.length_a   1.000
_cell.length_b   1.000
_cell.length_c   1.000
_cell.angle_alpha   90.00
_cell.angle_beta   90.00
_cell.angle_gamma   90.00
#
_symmetry.space_group_name_H-M   'P 1'
#
loop_
_entity.id
_entity.type
_entity.pdbx_description
1 polymer ?
#
loop_
_entity_poly.entity_id
_entity_poly.type
_entity_poly.pdbx_seq_one_letter_code
_entity_poly.pdbx_strand_id
1 'polypeptide(L)'
;MVTARFRILVTRRWPRAVEQVLAERFETVLNEEDRPLDRSALADALRNFDAVLPTVSDRLPEDVFAGEGLRARILGNFGVGYNHIDIEAAKAAGIVVTNTPGVLTDCTADLAVSLLLAVARRAGEGERQVRTGTWTGWRPTHMIGTKVTGKTLGIIGFGRIGKAMAKRCHFGFDMDVVFYNRSRIAPEEAARFGARQFRTVENVLKAADFVSLHCPGGGENRNLIDAERLAAMKPGAYLINTARGDVVDEAALIEALEKGVIRGAGLDVYAAEPDVPARLSALENVVLLPHLGSATEETRTAMGMKVVDNVTAFFAGLAPPDRVA
;
A
#
# COMPACT_ATOMS: atom_id res chain seq x y z
N MET A 1 45.02 -0.23 4.56
CA MET A 1 44.17 -1.44 4.70
C MET A 1 42.81 -1.08 4.16
N VAL A 2 42.36 -1.71 3.09
CA VAL A 2 40.99 -1.55 2.60
C VAL A 2 40.12 -2.25 3.65
N THR A 3 39.38 -1.49 4.45
CA THR A 3 38.36 -2.06 5.34
C THR A 3 37.37 -2.82 4.46
N ALA A 4 37.19 -4.11 4.73
CA ALA A 4 36.23 -4.93 4.00
C ALA A 4 34.87 -4.26 4.04
N ARG A 5 34.31 -3.94 2.87
CA ARG A 5 32.98 -3.37 2.77
C ARG A 5 31.95 -4.44 3.10
N PHE A 6 30.87 -4.08 3.80
CA PHE A 6 29.74 -4.98 4.03
C PHE A 6 29.07 -5.30 2.69
N ARG A 7 28.77 -6.59 2.50
CA ARG A 7 28.17 -7.11 1.27
C ARG A 7 26.66 -7.10 1.40
N ILE A 8 25.96 -6.39 0.50
CA ILE A 8 24.50 -6.24 0.54
C ILE A 8 23.86 -6.69 -0.76
N LEU A 9 22.65 -7.24 -0.66
CA LEU A 9 21.83 -7.62 -1.81
C LEU A 9 20.61 -6.68 -1.91
N VAL A 10 20.40 -6.10 -3.08
CA VAL A 10 19.18 -5.40 -3.46
C VAL A 10 18.32 -6.35 -4.28
N THR A 11 17.16 -6.77 -3.76
CA THR A 11 16.36 -7.86 -4.34
C THR A 11 15.61 -7.49 -5.62
N ARG A 12 15.41 -6.18 -5.87
CA ARG A 12 14.78 -5.63 -7.08
C ARG A 12 15.56 -4.39 -7.53
N ARG A 13 15.35 -3.90 -8.74
CA ARG A 13 15.97 -2.65 -9.17
C ARG A 13 15.33 -1.45 -8.49
N TRP A 14 16.15 -0.51 -8.07
CA TRP A 14 15.76 0.72 -7.41
C TRP A 14 16.06 1.95 -8.27
N PRO A 15 15.58 3.16 -7.91
CA PRO A 15 16.00 4.39 -8.56
C PRO A 15 17.53 4.47 -8.63
N ARG A 16 18.05 4.77 -9.82
CA ARG A 16 19.51 4.75 -10.10
C ARG A 16 20.33 5.57 -9.11
N ALA A 17 19.81 6.72 -8.68
CA ALA A 17 20.49 7.56 -7.70
C ALA A 17 20.72 6.84 -6.37
N VAL A 18 19.77 5.98 -5.94
CA VAL A 18 19.88 5.20 -4.70
C VAL A 18 20.88 4.05 -4.88
N GLU A 19 20.80 3.31 -6.01
CA GLU A 19 21.73 2.22 -6.31
C GLU A 19 23.20 2.73 -6.36
N GLN A 20 23.42 3.95 -6.88
CA GLN A 20 24.74 4.59 -6.88
C GLN A 20 25.24 4.84 -5.46
N VAL A 21 24.42 5.42 -4.58
CA VAL A 21 24.80 5.67 -3.19
C VAL A 21 25.09 4.36 -2.43
N LEU A 22 24.29 3.31 -2.69
CA LEU A 22 24.56 1.98 -2.11
C LEU A 22 25.92 1.44 -2.58
N ALA A 23 26.22 1.51 -3.88
CA ALA A 23 27.48 1.04 -4.45
C ALA A 23 28.72 1.83 -3.95
N GLU A 24 28.56 3.11 -3.63
CA GLU A 24 29.62 3.94 -3.03
C GLU A 24 29.94 3.50 -1.58
N ARG A 25 28.92 3.11 -0.81
CA ARG A 25 29.05 2.80 0.62
C ARG A 25 29.32 1.33 0.93
N PHE A 26 28.80 0.42 0.09
CA PHE A 26 28.79 -1.02 0.34
C PHE A 26 29.30 -1.82 -0.88
N GLU A 27 29.66 -3.10 -0.66
CA GLU A 27 29.77 -4.07 -1.75
C GLU A 27 28.34 -4.48 -2.15
N THR A 28 27.77 -3.77 -3.12
CA THR A 28 26.37 -3.90 -3.51
C THR A 28 26.22 -4.87 -4.67
N VAL A 29 25.38 -5.88 -4.49
CA VAL A 29 24.94 -6.78 -5.54
C VAL A 29 23.51 -6.43 -5.91
N LEU A 30 23.26 -6.13 -7.18
CA LEU A 30 21.95 -5.83 -7.73
C LEU A 30 21.35 -7.07 -8.40
N ASN A 31 20.04 -7.24 -8.29
CA ASN A 31 19.31 -8.19 -9.10
C ASN A 31 19.09 -7.58 -10.51
N GLU A 32 20.05 -7.80 -11.40
CA GLU A 32 20.08 -7.17 -12.73
C GLU A 32 18.88 -7.55 -13.62
N GLU A 33 18.31 -8.74 -13.42
CA GLU A 33 17.15 -9.20 -14.19
C GLU A 33 15.83 -8.61 -13.69
N ASP A 34 15.84 -7.97 -12.52
CA ASP A 34 14.66 -7.40 -11.85
C ASP A 34 13.48 -8.39 -11.71
N ARG A 35 13.77 -9.67 -11.46
CA ARG A 35 12.78 -10.72 -11.22
C ARG A 35 12.62 -10.97 -9.73
N PRO A 36 11.40 -11.24 -9.24
CA PRO A 36 11.22 -11.66 -7.85
C PRO A 36 12.11 -12.86 -7.52
N LEU A 37 12.78 -12.80 -6.37
CA LEU A 37 13.52 -13.95 -5.86
C LEU A 37 12.53 -14.95 -5.27
N ASP A 38 12.76 -16.24 -5.53
CA ASP A 38 12.03 -17.29 -4.87
C ASP A 38 12.48 -17.50 -3.41
N ARG A 39 11.76 -18.33 -2.70
CA ARG A 39 12.02 -18.60 -1.27
C ARG A 39 13.42 -19.16 -1.02
N SER A 40 13.93 -20.04 -1.89
CA SER A 40 15.27 -20.60 -1.77
C SER A 40 16.35 -19.53 -1.96
N ALA A 41 16.20 -18.72 -3.00
CA ALA A 41 17.13 -17.61 -3.28
C ALA A 41 17.15 -16.57 -2.15
N LEU A 42 16.00 -16.29 -1.52
CA LEU A 42 15.94 -15.40 -0.35
C LEU A 42 16.63 -16.02 0.87
N ALA A 43 16.45 -17.33 1.12
CA ALA A 43 17.17 -18.04 2.20
C ALA A 43 18.68 -18.04 1.95
N ASP A 44 19.11 -18.27 0.72
CA ASP A 44 20.53 -18.20 0.34
C ASP A 44 21.10 -16.78 0.47
N ALA A 45 20.28 -15.77 0.14
CA ALA A 45 20.67 -14.38 0.34
C ALA A 45 20.95 -14.07 1.81
N LEU A 46 20.13 -14.57 2.75
CA LEU A 46 20.36 -14.38 4.19
C LEU A 46 21.67 -15.05 4.67
N ARG A 47 22.15 -16.09 4.00
CA ARG A 47 23.43 -16.77 4.33
C ARG A 47 24.66 -16.12 3.70
N ASN A 48 24.50 -15.43 2.58
CA ASN A 48 25.63 -14.96 1.77
C ASN A 48 25.88 -13.45 1.87
N PHE A 49 24.94 -12.65 2.40
CA PHE A 49 25.04 -11.19 2.48
C PHE A 49 24.95 -10.71 3.93
N ASP A 50 25.59 -9.58 4.24
CA ASP A 50 25.54 -8.93 5.55
C ASP A 50 24.22 -8.19 5.76
N ALA A 51 23.59 -7.73 4.66
CA ALA A 51 22.24 -7.18 4.62
C ALA A 51 21.48 -7.62 3.36
N VAL A 52 20.17 -7.80 3.48
CA VAL A 52 19.28 -8.00 2.35
C VAL A 52 18.27 -6.85 2.33
N LEU A 53 18.05 -6.27 1.16
CA LEU A 53 17.15 -5.11 0.97
C LEU A 53 15.92 -5.54 0.18
N PRO A 54 14.92 -6.14 0.87
CA PRO A 54 13.72 -6.67 0.23
C PRO A 54 12.72 -5.57 -0.12
N THR A 55 11.80 -5.92 -1.01
CA THR A 55 10.63 -5.13 -1.36
C THR A 55 9.33 -5.88 -1.01
N VAL A 56 8.17 -5.27 -1.23
CA VAL A 56 6.85 -5.88 -0.95
C VAL A 56 6.58 -7.15 -1.78
N SER A 57 7.33 -7.38 -2.85
CA SER A 57 7.21 -8.60 -3.68
C SER A 57 7.97 -9.80 -3.12
N ASP A 58 8.89 -9.59 -2.17
CA ASP A 58 9.70 -10.64 -1.58
C ASP A 58 9.00 -11.22 -0.35
N ARG A 59 8.69 -12.52 -0.37
CA ARG A 59 8.05 -13.20 0.76
C ARG A 59 9.10 -13.86 1.64
N LEU A 60 9.21 -13.39 2.88
CA LEU A 60 10.14 -13.92 3.90
C LEU A 60 9.33 -14.54 5.07
N PRO A 61 8.71 -15.73 4.90
CA PRO A 61 8.06 -16.46 5.96
C PRO A 61 9.09 -17.09 6.93
N GLU A 62 8.63 -17.68 8.02
CA GLU A 62 9.44 -18.27 9.08
C GLU A 62 10.57 -19.19 8.57
N ASP A 63 10.26 -20.06 7.61
CA ASP A 63 11.19 -21.07 7.08
C ASP A 63 12.38 -20.47 6.31
N VAL A 64 12.29 -19.26 5.80
CA VAL A 64 13.41 -18.53 5.17
C VAL A 64 14.50 -18.18 6.20
N PHE A 65 14.11 -17.97 7.44
CA PHE A 65 15.00 -17.68 8.56
C PHE A 65 15.52 -18.94 9.27
N ALA A 66 15.05 -20.12 8.88
CA ALA A 66 15.41 -21.36 9.53
C ALA A 66 16.83 -21.84 9.14
N GLY A 67 17.49 -22.54 10.07
CA GLY A 67 18.81 -23.14 9.88
C GLY A 67 19.96 -22.31 10.43
N GLU A 68 21.15 -22.89 10.37
CA GLU A 68 22.40 -22.28 10.85
C GLU A 68 23.10 -21.45 9.75
N GLY A 69 24.01 -20.59 10.17
CA GLY A 69 24.93 -19.88 9.27
C GLY A 69 24.33 -18.65 8.60
N LEU A 70 23.27 -18.05 9.16
CA LEU A 70 22.75 -16.76 8.68
C LEU A 70 23.82 -15.68 8.88
N ARG A 71 24.16 -15.01 7.80
CA ARG A 71 25.12 -13.91 7.77
C ARG A 71 24.43 -12.55 7.86
N ALA A 72 23.22 -12.45 7.33
CA ALA A 72 22.44 -11.22 7.33
C ALA A 72 22.11 -10.79 8.77
N ARG A 73 22.33 -9.53 9.06
CA ARG A 73 22.08 -8.90 10.36
C ARG A 73 20.99 -7.86 10.31
N ILE A 74 20.64 -7.41 9.10
CA ILE A 74 19.61 -6.40 8.89
C ILE A 74 18.86 -6.65 7.57
N LEU A 75 17.54 -6.47 7.62
CA LEU A 75 16.66 -6.31 6.46
C LEU A 75 16.29 -4.84 6.31
N GLY A 76 16.71 -4.21 5.22
CA GLY A 76 16.30 -2.86 4.84
C GLY A 76 15.08 -2.91 3.94
N ASN A 77 13.87 -3.01 4.50
CA ASN A 77 12.66 -3.16 3.72
C ASN A 77 12.29 -1.88 2.95
N PHE A 78 12.21 -1.97 1.62
CA PHE A 78 11.78 -0.88 0.74
C PHE A 78 10.26 -0.77 0.73
N GLY A 79 9.69 -0.27 1.81
CA GLY A 79 8.24 -0.11 1.99
C GLY A 79 7.88 0.25 3.43
N VAL A 80 6.70 0.82 3.64
CA VAL A 80 6.15 1.06 4.99
C VAL A 80 5.58 -0.23 5.56
N GLY A 81 4.81 -0.97 4.76
CA GLY A 81 4.26 -2.25 5.16
C GLY A 81 5.34 -3.35 5.12
N TYR A 82 5.30 -4.24 6.08
CA TYR A 82 6.23 -5.35 6.26
C TYR A 82 5.53 -6.69 6.54
N ASN A 83 4.26 -6.81 6.20
CA ASN A 83 3.47 -8.03 6.38
C ASN A 83 3.91 -9.22 5.53
N HIS A 84 4.82 -9.03 4.59
CA HIS A 84 5.50 -10.06 3.80
C HIS A 84 6.74 -10.63 4.50
N ILE A 85 7.16 -10.05 5.63
CA ILE A 85 8.29 -10.49 6.46
C ILE A 85 7.75 -11.04 7.78
N ASP A 86 8.14 -12.26 8.13
CA ASP A 86 7.89 -12.79 9.47
C ASP A 86 8.83 -12.11 10.48
N ILE A 87 8.28 -11.15 11.20
CA ILE A 87 9.02 -10.29 12.13
C ILE A 87 9.55 -11.10 13.33
N GLU A 88 8.75 -12.04 13.83
CA GLU A 88 9.16 -12.83 15.00
C GLU A 88 10.27 -13.82 14.63
N ALA A 89 10.20 -14.43 13.45
CA ALA A 89 11.27 -15.28 12.93
C ALA A 89 12.57 -14.48 12.69
N ALA A 90 12.47 -13.30 12.06
CA ALA A 90 13.63 -12.43 11.86
C ALA A 90 14.29 -12.03 13.18
N LYS A 91 13.51 -11.66 14.18
CA LYS A 91 13.96 -11.32 15.53
C LYS A 91 14.61 -12.50 16.24
N ALA A 92 14.00 -13.71 16.16
CA ALA A 92 14.57 -14.92 16.71
C ALA A 92 15.92 -15.29 16.08
N ALA A 93 16.08 -14.99 14.78
CA ALA A 93 17.34 -15.13 14.05
C ALA A 93 18.36 -14.00 14.32
N GLY A 94 18.05 -13.02 15.18
CA GLY A 94 18.92 -11.88 15.49
C GLY A 94 19.03 -10.85 14.37
N ILE A 95 18.10 -10.84 13.41
CA ILE A 95 18.08 -9.93 12.26
C ILE A 95 17.20 -8.72 12.57
N VAL A 96 17.79 -7.52 12.46
CA VAL A 96 17.06 -6.27 12.59
C VAL A 96 16.23 -6.01 11.34
N VAL A 97 14.98 -5.58 11.49
CA VAL A 97 14.12 -5.18 10.36
C VAL A 97 13.82 -3.69 10.44
N THR A 98 13.96 -3.01 9.32
CA THR A 98 13.63 -1.58 9.16
C THR A 98 12.64 -1.36 8.04
N ASN A 99 11.94 -0.23 8.04
CA ASN A 99 10.99 0.15 7.00
C ASN A 99 11.17 1.63 6.58
N THR A 100 10.27 2.17 5.73
CA THR A 100 10.42 3.53 5.18
C THR A 100 9.23 4.45 5.50
N PRO A 101 8.94 4.75 6.78
CA PRO A 101 7.77 5.54 7.15
C PRO A 101 7.91 7.01 6.77
N GLY A 102 6.78 7.67 6.53
CA GLY A 102 6.65 9.12 6.35
C GLY A 102 6.80 9.60 4.91
N VAL A 103 7.74 9.07 4.15
CA VAL A 103 8.12 9.58 2.81
C VAL A 103 7.11 9.31 1.70
N LEU A 104 6.25 8.29 1.84
CA LEU A 104 5.25 7.93 0.82
C LEU A 104 3.82 8.41 1.16
N THR A 105 3.65 9.12 2.27
CA THR A 105 2.33 9.49 2.80
C THR A 105 1.50 10.27 1.78
N ASP A 106 2.06 11.33 1.23
CA ASP A 106 1.36 12.22 0.31
C ASP A 106 1.09 11.53 -1.04
N CYS A 107 2.09 10.85 -1.60
CA CYS A 107 1.97 10.13 -2.86
C CYS A 107 0.85 9.07 -2.82
N THR A 108 0.78 8.27 -1.74
CA THR A 108 -0.28 7.27 -1.58
C THR A 108 -1.66 7.91 -1.39
N ALA A 109 -1.74 9.02 -0.66
CA ALA A 109 -2.99 9.76 -0.50
C ALA A 109 -3.46 10.39 -1.82
N ASP A 110 -2.53 10.92 -2.65
CA ASP A 110 -2.82 11.44 -3.98
C ASP A 110 -3.39 10.35 -4.90
N LEU A 111 -2.79 9.15 -4.87
CA LEU A 111 -3.29 8.03 -5.65
C LEU A 111 -4.68 7.57 -5.17
N ALA A 112 -4.93 7.55 -3.86
CA ALA A 112 -6.25 7.21 -3.32
C ALA A 112 -7.33 8.20 -3.78
N VAL A 113 -7.02 9.51 -3.80
CA VAL A 113 -7.93 10.54 -4.39
C VAL A 113 -8.11 10.32 -5.88
N SER A 114 -7.04 10.00 -6.61
CA SER A 114 -7.11 9.73 -8.05
C SER A 114 -8.03 8.55 -8.35
N LEU A 115 -7.93 7.44 -7.60
CA LEU A 115 -8.82 6.28 -7.71
C LEU A 115 -10.27 6.64 -7.39
N LEU A 116 -10.50 7.42 -6.30
CA LEU A 116 -11.82 7.89 -5.91
C LEU A 116 -12.47 8.69 -7.03
N LEU A 117 -11.76 9.65 -7.61
CA LEU A 117 -12.25 10.46 -8.72
C LEU A 117 -12.47 9.63 -9.99
N ALA A 118 -11.52 8.76 -10.31
CA ALA A 118 -11.58 7.93 -11.51
C ALA A 118 -12.78 6.97 -11.49
N VAL A 119 -13.04 6.29 -10.37
CA VAL A 119 -14.18 5.38 -10.27
C VAL A 119 -15.50 6.13 -10.19
N ALA A 120 -15.59 7.22 -9.42
CA ALA A 120 -16.80 8.03 -9.31
C ALA A 120 -17.23 8.63 -10.64
N ARG A 121 -16.27 9.02 -11.48
CA ARG A 121 -16.50 9.69 -12.76
C ARG A 121 -16.42 8.74 -13.96
N ARG A 122 -16.26 7.41 -13.75
CA ARG A 122 -16.14 6.38 -14.80
C ARG A 122 -15.01 6.68 -15.78
N ALA A 123 -13.90 7.25 -15.28
CA ALA A 123 -12.82 7.76 -16.12
C ALA A 123 -12.14 6.65 -16.94
N GLY A 124 -11.89 5.48 -16.35
CA GLY A 124 -11.29 4.34 -17.06
C GLY A 124 -12.16 3.81 -18.21
N GLU A 125 -13.48 3.73 -18.01
CA GLU A 125 -14.42 3.34 -19.05
C GLU A 125 -14.49 4.40 -20.17
N GLY A 126 -14.53 5.69 -19.82
CA GLY A 126 -14.55 6.77 -20.79
C GLY A 126 -13.28 6.84 -21.63
N GLU A 127 -12.14 6.63 -20.99
CA GLU A 127 -10.84 6.57 -21.65
C GLU A 127 -10.77 5.43 -22.68
N ARG A 128 -11.26 4.23 -22.31
CA ARG A 128 -11.35 3.08 -23.23
C ARG A 128 -12.25 3.38 -24.42
N GLN A 129 -13.42 4.01 -24.21
CA GLN A 129 -14.32 4.38 -25.33
C GLN A 129 -13.65 5.31 -26.34
N VAL A 130 -12.89 6.29 -25.88
CA VAL A 130 -12.14 7.20 -26.78
C VAL A 130 -11.06 6.43 -27.55
N ARG A 131 -10.24 5.61 -26.88
CA ARG A 131 -9.17 4.83 -27.51
C ARG A 131 -9.66 3.81 -28.52
N THR A 132 -10.79 3.16 -28.24
CA THR A 132 -11.38 2.15 -29.14
C THR A 132 -12.23 2.75 -30.25
N GLY A 133 -12.40 4.08 -30.27
CA GLY A 133 -13.23 4.76 -31.29
C GLY A 133 -14.74 4.48 -31.12
N THR A 134 -15.19 3.97 -29.97
CA THR A 134 -16.60 3.66 -29.73
C THR A 134 -17.41 4.84 -29.20
N TRP A 135 -16.76 5.96 -28.92
CA TRP A 135 -17.45 7.17 -28.50
C TRP A 135 -18.16 7.85 -29.70
N THR A 136 -19.49 7.94 -29.59
CA THR A 136 -20.36 8.46 -30.68
C THR A 136 -20.77 9.92 -30.50
N GLY A 137 -20.11 10.65 -29.60
CA GLY A 137 -20.38 12.07 -29.31
C GLY A 137 -21.04 12.33 -27.97
N TRP A 138 -21.08 13.59 -27.58
CA TRP A 138 -21.66 14.03 -26.31
C TRP A 138 -23.19 13.87 -26.28
N ARG A 139 -23.71 13.36 -25.17
CA ARG A 139 -25.15 13.25 -24.88
C ARG A 139 -25.42 13.54 -23.40
N PRO A 140 -26.56 14.18 -23.04
CA PRO A 140 -26.86 14.50 -21.62
C PRO A 140 -26.90 13.31 -20.68
N THR A 141 -27.23 12.12 -21.19
CA THR A 141 -27.32 10.87 -20.41
C THR A 141 -26.13 9.94 -20.55
N HIS A 142 -25.07 10.36 -21.29
CA HIS A 142 -23.91 9.52 -21.53
C HIS A 142 -23.01 9.42 -20.30
N MET A 143 -22.73 8.20 -19.85
CA MET A 143 -21.79 7.87 -18.79
C MET A 143 -21.93 8.71 -17.51
N ILE A 144 -23.16 8.89 -17.03
CA ILE A 144 -23.44 9.63 -15.80
C ILE A 144 -22.72 8.95 -14.62
N GLY A 145 -21.79 9.67 -14.01
CA GLY A 145 -21.08 9.28 -12.80
C GLY A 145 -21.70 9.85 -11.52
N THR A 146 -20.90 9.84 -10.45
CA THR A 146 -21.30 10.38 -9.13
C THR A 146 -20.52 11.66 -8.83
N LYS A 147 -21.20 12.68 -8.31
CA LYS A 147 -20.58 13.89 -7.79
C LYS A 147 -19.82 13.54 -6.50
N VAL A 148 -18.61 14.02 -6.35
CA VAL A 148 -17.76 13.80 -5.14
C VAL A 148 -17.95 14.93 -4.13
N THR A 149 -17.95 16.19 -4.59
CA THR A 149 -18.06 17.38 -3.74
C THR A 149 -19.28 17.32 -2.81
N GLY A 150 -19.06 17.55 -1.51
CA GLY A 150 -20.09 17.58 -0.48
C GLY A 150 -20.61 16.19 -0.08
N LYS A 151 -19.94 15.11 -0.48
CA LYS A 151 -20.23 13.74 -0.08
C LYS A 151 -19.50 13.35 1.21
N THR A 152 -19.86 12.22 1.80
CA THR A 152 -19.21 11.70 3.00
C THR A 152 -18.10 10.71 2.63
N LEU A 153 -16.87 10.98 3.10
CA LEU A 153 -15.74 10.07 3.06
C LEU A 153 -15.63 9.30 4.38
N GLY A 154 -15.66 7.97 4.32
CA GLY A 154 -15.34 7.09 5.42
C GLY A 154 -13.89 6.60 5.31
N ILE A 155 -13.12 6.71 6.37
CA ILE A 155 -11.73 6.25 6.41
C ILE A 155 -11.60 5.12 7.43
N ILE A 156 -11.05 3.99 7.00
CA ILE A 156 -10.68 2.88 7.88
C ILE A 156 -9.17 2.87 8.06
N GLY A 157 -8.71 3.25 9.26
CA GLY A 157 -7.29 3.49 9.55
C GLY A 157 -6.88 4.96 9.42
N PHE A 158 -6.91 5.71 10.54
CA PHE A 158 -6.62 7.14 10.57
C PHE A 158 -5.16 7.41 10.96
N GLY A 159 -4.22 6.70 10.29
CA GLY A 159 -2.79 6.90 10.36
C GLY A 159 -2.31 8.09 9.50
N ARG A 160 -1.02 8.13 9.17
CA ARG A 160 -0.44 9.19 8.34
C ARG A 160 -1.17 9.35 6.99
N ILE A 161 -1.38 8.25 6.26
CA ILE A 161 -2.02 8.27 4.94
C ILE A 161 -3.51 8.63 5.06
N GLY A 162 -4.24 8.02 6.02
CA GLY A 162 -5.65 8.33 6.25
C GLY A 162 -5.88 9.81 6.58
N LYS A 163 -5.02 10.43 7.39
CA LYS A 163 -5.04 11.88 7.68
C LYS A 163 -4.76 12.72 6.43
N ALA A 164 -3.79 12.31 5.62
CA ALA A 164 -3.46 13.00 4.36
C ALA A 164 -4.61 12.91 3.33
N MET A 165 -5.30 11.76 3.26
CA MET A 165 -6.51 11.57 2.45
C MET A 165 -7.65 12.46 2.96
N ALA A 166 -7.90 12.47 4.28
CA ALA A 166 -8.91 13.33 4.90
C ALA A 166 -8.70 14.80 4.55
N LYS A 167 -7.46 15.29 4.71
CA LYS A 167 -7.08 16.68 4.38
C LYS A 167 -7.44 17.04 2.93
N ARG A 168 -7.09 16.17 1.98
CA ARG A 168 -7.35 16.41 0.54
C ARG A 168 -8.84 16.45 0.25
N CYS A 169 -9.58 15.50 0.78
CA CYS A 169 -11.01 15.39 0.49
C CYS A 169 -11.84 16.45 1.21
N HIS A 170 -11.51 16.77 2.46
CA HIS A 170 -12.23 17.80 3.20
C HIS A 170 -12.00 19.19 2.59
N PHE A 171 -10.76 19.61 2.46
CA PHE A 171 -10.46 20.97 2.00
C PHE A 171 -10.52 21.15 0.48
N GLY A 172 -10.37 20.07 -0.31
CA GLY A 172 -10.41 20.16 -1.77
C GLY A 172 -11.77 19.86 -2.39
N PHE A 173 -12.61 19.09 -1.69
CA PHE A 173 -13.91 18.65 -2.22
C PHE A 173 -15.08 18.90 -1.27
N ASP A 174 -14.89 19.66 -0.19
CA ASP A 174 -15.91 19.94 0.82
C ASP A 174 -16.58 18.67 1.38
N MET A 175 -15.83 17.57 1.49
CA MET A 175 -16.38 16.31 1.97
C MET A 175 -16.48 16.31 3.49
N ASP A 176 -17.58 15.77 4.01
CA ASP A 176 -17.63 15.35 5.42
C ASP A 176 -16.77 14.11 5.63
N VAL A 177 -15.84 14.13 6.61
CA VAL A 177 -14.97 13.00 6.88
C VAL A 177 -15.36 12.31 8.18
N VAL A 178 -15.64 11.01 8.10
CA VAL A 178 -15.81 10.13 9.25
C VAL A 178 -14.78 9.02 9.21
N PHE A 179 -14.28 8.56 10.36
CA PHE A 179 -13.28 7.52 10.36
C PHE A 179 -13.42 6.54 11.52
N TYR A 180 -12.87 5.35 11.31
CA TYR A 180 -12.59 4.38 12.36
C TYR A 180 -11.08 4.21 12.51
N ASN A 181 -10.63 4.15 13.75
CA ASN A 181 -9.27 3.79 14.11
C ASN A 181 -9.28 2.98 15.41
N ARG A 182 -8.44 1.96 15.51
CA ARG A 182 -8.37 1.07 16.69
C ARG A 182 -8.10 1.86 17.98
N SER A 183 -7.15 2.77 17.94
CA SER A 183 -6.90 3.69 19.03
C SER A 183 -7.73 4.98 18.89
N ARG A 184 -8.07 5.56 20.03
CA ARG A 184 -8.77 6.85 20.06
C ARG A 184 -7.82 7.96 19.62
N ILE A 185 -8.30 8.82 18.75
CA ILE A 185 -7.63 10.04 18.29
C ILE A 185 -8.25 11.23 19.05
N ALA A 186 -7.42 12.16 19.48
CA ALA A 186 -7.91 13.36 20.15
C ALA A 186 -8.84 14.15 19.21
N PRO A 187 -10.01 14.63 19.69
CA PRO A 187 -10.95 15.35 18.85
C PRO A 187 -10.35 16.56 18.17
N GLU A 188 -9.46 17.27 18.84
CA GLU A 188 -8.75 18.45 18.34
C GLU A 188 -7.79 18.09 17.20
N GLU A 189 -7.19 16.91 17.27
CA GLU A 189 -6.34 16.40 16.19
C GLU A 189 -7.19 16.00 14.98
N ALA A 190 -8.29 15.29 15.19
CA ALA A 190 -9.20 14.89 14.13
C ALA A 190 -9.82 16.10 13.41
N ALA A 191 -10.19 17.16 14.16
CA ALA A 191 -10.77 18.38 13.63
C ALA A 191 -9.83 19.13 12.67
N ARG A 192 -8.50 19.02 12.82
CA ARG A 192 -7.52 19.60 11.87
C ARG A 192 -7.64 19.05 10.45
N PHE A 193 -8.27 17.89 10.31
CA PHE A 193 -8.51 17.20 9.04
C PHE A 193 -9.99 17.19 8.65
N GLY A 194 -10.83 17.98 9.35
CA GLY A 194 -12.29 17.97 9.16
C GLY A 194 -12.95 16.63 9.46
N ALA A 195 -12.34 15.81 10.34
CA ALA A 195 -12.71 14.42 10.52
C ALA A 195 -13.32 14.14 11.91
N ARG A 196 -14.24 13.18 11.98
CA ARG A 196 -14.91 12.73 13.20
C ARG A 196 -14.78 11.22 13.36
N GLN A 197 -14.28 10.77 14.53
CA GLN A 197 -14.12 9.35 14.84
C GLN A 197 -15.45 8.69 15.16
N PHE A 198 -15.73 7.55 14.52
CA PHE A 198 -16.81 6.64 14.86
C PHE A 198 -16.28 5.45 15.69
N ARG A 199 -17.20 4.78 16.41
CA ARG A 199 -16.84 3.72 17.36
C ARG A 199 -16.54 2.39 16.68
N THR A 200 -17.15 2.11 15.52
CA THR A 200 -17.02 0.84 14.80
C THR A 200 -16.84 1.07 13.31
N VAL A 201 -16.30 0.07 12.62
CA VAL A 201 -16.17 0.04 11.16
C VAL A 201 -17.55 0.17 10.51
N GLU A 202 -18.54 -0.58 11.01
CA GLU A 202 -19.92 -0.60 10.46
C GLU A 202 -20.58 0.78 10.49
N ASN A 203 -20.32 1.58 11.54
CA ASN A 203 -20.84 2.93 11.63
C ASN A 203 -20.26 3.83 10.52
N VAL A 204 -18.98 3.66 10.19
CA VAL A 204 -18.35 4.38 9.07
C VAL A 204 -18.94 3.93 7.74
N LEU A 205 -19.08 2.61 7.52
CA LEU A 205 -19.61 2.04 6.26
C LEU A 205 -21.04 2.54 5.98
N LYS A 206 -21.91 2.55 7.00
CA LYS A 206 -23.31 3.03 6.87
C LYS A 206 -23.39 4.53 6.57
N ALA A 207 -22.43 5.33 7.04
CA ALA A 207 -22.46 6.78 6.87
C ALA A 207 -21.85 7.25 5.55
N ALA A 208 -20.87 6.51 5.01
CA ALA A 208 -20.01 6.95 3.92
C ALA A 208 -20.63 6.73 2.53
N ASP A 209 -20.38 7.68 1.62
CA ASP A 209 -20.61 7.53 0.19
C ASP A 209 -19.35 6.96 -0.51
N PHE A 210 -18.18 7.23 0.06
CA PHE A 210 -16.88 6.70 -0.35
C PHE A 210 -16.17 6.13 0.87
N VAL A 211 -15.67 4.91 0.80
CA VAL A 211 -14.90 4.25 1.86
C VAL A 211 -13.48 4.06 1.39
N SER A 212 -12.49 4.56 2.13
CA SER A 212 -11.07 4.42 1.82
C SER A 212 -10.32 3.71 2.92
N LEU A 213 -9.55 2.67 2.52
CA LEU A 213 -8.82 1.79 3.43
C LEU A 213 -7.37 2.25 3.55
N HIS A 214 -6.91 2.47 4.80
CA HIS A 214 -5.55 2.89 5.14
C HIS A 214 -5.01 2.17 6.39
N CYS A 215 -5.60 1.03 6.75
CA CYS A 215 -5.13 0.17 7.82
C CYS A 215 -4.04 -0.80 7.28
N PRO A 216 -3.17 -1.34 8.15
CA PRO A 216 -2.21 -2.37 7.74
C PRO A 216 -2.93 -3.66 7.31
N GLY A 217 -2.27 -4.47 6.49
CA GLY A 217 -2.73 -5.82 6.16
C GLY A 217 -2.35 -6.85 7.23
N GLY A 218 -2.83 -8.08 7.05
CA GLY A 218 -2.56 -9.22 7.93
C GLY A 218 -3.29 -9.17 9.27
N GLY A 219 -3.04 -10.18 10.10
CA GLY A 219 -3.58 -10.28 11.46
C GLY A 219 -5.09 -10.06 11.52
N GLU A 220 -5.53 -9.23 12.45
CA GLU A 220 -6.94 -8.89 12.69
C GLU A 220 -7.61 -8.14 11.54
N ASN A 221 -6.84 -7.56 10.63
CA ASN A 221 -7.37 -6.80 9.49
C ASN A 221 -7.58 -7.67 8.23
N ARG A 222 -7.21 -8.95 8.28
CA ARG A 222 -7.47 -9.85 7.16
C ARG A 222 -8.97 -10.01 6.95
N ASN A 223 -9.43 -9.81 5.70
CA ASN A 223 -10.85 -9.81 5.33
C ASN A 223 -11.70 -8.88 6.21
N LEU A 224 -11.10 -7.77 6.68
CA LEU A 224 -11.82 -6.76 7.48
C LEU A 224 -13.07 -6.26 6.74
N ILE A 225 -13.01 -6.17 5.43
CA ILE A 225 -14.17 -5.84 4.58
C ILE A 225 -14.62 -7.14 3.91
N ASP A 226 -15.51 -7.82 4.57
CA ASP A 226 -16.18 -9.06 4.15
C ASP A 226 -17.54 -8.80 3.50
N ALA A 227 -18.27 -9.86 3.16
CA ALA A 227 -19.58 -9.77 2.52
C ALA A 227 -20.62 -9.00 3.39
N GLU A 228 -20.61 -9.20 4.72
CA GLU A 228 -21.54 -8.51 5.63
C GLU A 228 -21.26 -7.01 5.67
N ARG A 229 -19.98 -6.63 5.76
CA ARG A 229 -19.55 -5.23 5.75
C ARG A 229 -19.76 -4.56 4.41
N LEU A 230 -19.56 -5.26 3.30
CA LEU A 230 -19.93 -4.75 1.97
C LEU A 230 -21.44 -4.49 1.86
N ALA A 231 -22.26 -5.40 2.37
CA ALA A 231 -23.72 -5.22 2.42
C ALA A 231 -24.17 -4.09 3.38
N ALA A 232 -23.35 -3.73 4.38
CA ALA A 232 -23.62 -2.62 5.28
C ALA A 232 -23.29 -1.24 4.69
N MET A 233 -22.57 -1.17 3.57
CA MET A 233 -22.30 0.07 2.85
C MET A 233 -23.60 0.62 2.20
N LYS A 234 -23.62 1.92 1.90
CA LYS A 234 -24.75 2.50 1.15
C LYS A 234 -24.82 1.87 -0.25
N PRO A 235 -26.03 1.62 -0.81
CA PRO A 235 -26.20 1.04 -2.16
C PRO A 235 -25.53 1.82 -3.30
N GLY A 236 -25.17 3.05 -3.10
CA GLY A 236 -24.45 3.88 -4.10
C GLY A 236 -22.98 4.15 -3.74
N ALA A 237 -22.45 3.47 -2.70
CA ALA A 237 -21.13 3.73 -2.20
C ALA A 237 -20.02 3.12 -3.07
N TYR A 238 -18.81 3.64 -2.88
CA TYR A 238 -17.59 3.18 -3.53
C TYR A 238 -16.56 2.75 -2.48
N LEU A 239 -15.77 1.72 -2.81
CA LEU A 239 -14.64 1.26 -2.01
C LEU A 239 -13.31 1.64 -2.68
N ILE A 240 -12.39 2.24 -1.92
CA ILE A 240 -11.03 2.58 -2.37
C ILE A 240 -10.02 1.81 -1.51
N ASN A 241 -9.14 1.05 -2.15
CA ASN A 241 -8.10 0.29 -1.44
C ASN A 241 -6.71 0.59 -2.02
N THR A 242 -5.92 1.35 -1.26
CA THR A 242 -4.49 1.60 -1.47
C THR A 242 -3.67 1.08 -0.28
N ALA A 243 -4.28 0.25 0.56
CA ALA A 243 -3.63 -0.31 1.75
C ALA A 243 -2.99 -1.66 1.46
N ARG A 244 -3.77 -2.76 1.55
CA ARG A 244 -3.38 -4.12 1.20
C ARG A 244 -4.58 -4.90 0.66
N GLY A 245 -4.34 -5.82 -0.27
CA GLY A 245 -5.39 -6.64 -0.87
C GLY A 245 -6.11 -7.52 0.15
N ASP A 246 -5.37 -8.10 1.08
CA ASP A 246 -5.89 -9.01 2.11
C ASP A 246 -6.81 -8.36 3.17
N VAL A 247 -6.92 -7.03 3.18
CA VAL A 247 -7.90 -6.30 4.02
C VAL A 247 -9.34 -6.50 3.54
N VAL A 248 -9.51 -6.83 2.27
CA VAL A 248 -10.81 -7.08 1.64
C VAL A 248 -10.93 -8.57 1.30
N ASP A 249 -12.08 -9.16 1.57
CA ASP A 249 -12.45 -10.44 0.96
C ASP A 249 -12.72 -10.18 -0.53
N GLU A 250 -11.72 -10.50 -1.35
CA GLU A 250 -11.73 -10.20 -2.78
C GLU A 250 -12.87 -10.93 -3.52
N ALA A 251 -13.21 -12.16 -3.10
CA ALA A 251 -14.32 -12.90 -3.67
C ALA A 251 -15.65 -12.25 -3.34
N ALA A 252 -15.85 -11.83 -2.09
CA ALA A 252 -17.03 -11.09 -1.65
C ALA A 252 -17.15 -9.73 -2.36
N LEU A 253 -16.03 -9.03 -2.57
CA LEU A 253 -16.01 -7.76 -3.31
C LEU A 253 -16.45 -7.95 -4.76
N ILE A 254 -15.94 -8.96 -5.46
CA ILE A 254 -16.34 -9.28 -6.84
C ILE A 254 -17.85 -9.51 -6.92
N GLU A 255 -18.40 -10.35 -6.02
CA GLU A 255 -19.83 -10.59 -5.98
C GLU A 255 -20.66 -9.34 -5.68
N ALA A 256 -20.20 -8.49 -4.74
CA ALA A 256 -20.87 -7.25 -4.40
C ALA A 256 -20.90 -6.27 -5.58
N LEU A 257 -19.84 -6.20 -6.36
CA LEU A 257 -19.73 -5.36 -7.55
C LEU A 257 -20.62 -5.86 -8.70
N GLU A 258 -20.62 -7.18 -8.95
CA GLU A 258 -21.46 -7.83 -9.98
C GLU A 258 -22.94 -7.69 -9.68
N LYS A 259 -23.33 -7.83 -8.40
CA LYS A 259 -24.72 -7.70 -7.95
C LYS A 259 -25.15 -6.24 -7.73
N GLY A 260 -24.23 -5.28 -7.86
CA GLY A 260 -24.51 -3.85 -7.60
C GLY A 260 -24.82 -3.52 -6.14
N VAL A 261 -24.33 -4.32 -5.19
CA VAL A 261 -24.43 -4.04 -3.74
C VAL A 261 -23.76 -2.73 -3.42
N ILE A 262 -22.57 -2.51 -3.98
CA ILE A 262 -21.88 -1.22 -4.02
C ILE A 262 -21.72 -0.77 -5.47
N ARG A 263 -21.54 0.51 -5.69
CA ARG A 263 -21.52 1.08 -7.03
C ARG A 263 -20.23 0.82 -7.80
N GLY A 264 -19.10 0.76 -7.11
CA GLY A 264 -17.81 0.52 -7.75
C GLY A 264 -16.66 0.48 -6.76
N ALA A 265 -15.46 0.14 -7.27
CA ALA A 265 -14.25 0.14 -6.47
C ALA A 265 -13.04 0.72 -7.23
N GLY A 266 -12.12 1.37 -6.50
CA GLY A 266 -10.81 1.78 -6.96
C GLY A 266 -9.72 1.02 -6.19
N LEU A 267 -8.97 0.17 -6.87
CA LEU A 267 -8.02 -0.75 -6.24
C LEU A 267 -6.62 -0.54 -6.78
N ASP A 268 -5.65 -0.40 -5.87
CA ASP A 268 -4.22 -0.38 -6.18
C ASP A 268 -3.51 -1.66 -5.70
N VAL A 269 -4.21 -2.49 -4.95
CA VAL A 269 -3.68 -3.70 -4.31
C VAL A 269 -4.66 -4.86 -4.39
N TYR A 270 -4.13 -6.09 -4.42
CA TYR A 270 -4.90 -7.33 -4.63
C TYR A 270 -4.49 -8.41 -3.62
N ALA A 271 -5.35 -9.41 -3.43
CA ALA A 271 -5.11 -10.48 -2.46
C ALA A 271 -3.88 -11.36 -2.80
N ALA A 272 -3.59 -11.54 -4.08
CA ALA A 272 -2.54 -12.42 -4.59
C ALA A 272 -1.67 -11.76 -5.68
N GLU A 273 -1.20 -10.52 -5.42
CA GLU A 273 -0.33 -9.82 -6.38
C GLU A 273 0.84 -10.69 -6.90
N PRO A 274 1.10 -10.69 -8.23
CA PRO A 274 0.50 -9.85 -9.26
C PRO A 274 -0.77 -10.43 -9.91
N ASP A 275 -1.30 -11.55 -9.43
CA ASP A 275 -2.44 -12.22 -10.02
C ASP A 275 -3.74 -11.50 -9.64
N VAL A 276 -4.44 -10.96 -10.65
CA VAL A 276 -5.74 -10.31 -10.53
C VAL A 276 -6.82 -11.23 -11.12
N PRO A 277 -7.89 -11.57 -10.36
CA PRO A 277 -8.94 -12.43 -10.87
C PRO A 277 -9.57 -11.90 -12.16
N ALA A 278 -9.74 -12.77 -13.17
CA ALA A 278 -10.34 -12.38 -14.45
C ALA A 278 -11.77 -11.79 -14.28
N ARG A 279 -12.54 -12.31 -13.31
CA ARG A 279 -13.85 -11.73 -12.98
C ARG A 279 -13.75 -10.27 -12.54
N LEU A 280 -12.73 -9.93 -11.72
CA LEU A 280 -12.53 -8.56 -11.26
C LEU A 280 -12.10 -7.63 -12.41
N SER A 281 -11.15 -8.08 -13.22
CA SER A 281 -10.63 -7.29 -14.35
C SER A 281 -11.63 -7.09 -15.49
N ALA A 282 -12.68 -7.92 -15.57
CA ALA A 282 -13.77 -7.78 -16.54
C ALA A 282 -14.84 -6.75 -16.14
N LEU A 283 -14.85 -6.28 -14.89
CA LEU A 283 -15.85 -5.35 -14.41
C LEU A 283 -15.59 -3.92 -14.90
N GLU A 284 -16.61 -3.26 -15.43
CA GLU A 284 -16.52 -1.86 -15.88
C GLU A 284 -16.61 -0.86 -14.72
N ASN A 285 -17.23 -1.22 -13.60
CA ASN A 285 -17.41 -0.37 -12.43
C ASN A 285 -16.20 -0.42 -11.46
N VAL A 286 -15.03 -0.84 -11.94
CA VAL A 286 -13.77 -0.83 -11.18
C VAL A 286 -12.68 -0.04 -11.90
N VAL A 287 -11.77 0.55 -11.11
CA VAL A 287 -10.51 1.12 -11.57
C VAL A 287 -9.39 0.34 -10.90
N LEU A 288 -8.50 -0.27 -11.69
CA LEU A 288 -7.45 -1.16 -11.24
C LEU A 288 -6.08 -0.57 -11.57
N LEU A 289 -5.21 -0.46 -10.57
CA LEU A 289 -3.84 0.02 -10.70
C LEU A 289 -2.86 -1.03 -10.16
N PRO A 290 -1.64 -1.15 -10.72
CA PRO A 290 -0.68 -2.19 -10.37
C PRO A 290 0.27 -1.75 -9.24
N HIS A 291 -0.26 -1.49 -8.04
CA HIS A 291 0.46 -1.11 -6.82
C HIS A 291 1.34 0.13 -7.01
N LEU A 292 0.72 1.23 -7.38
CA LEU A 292 1.36 2.51 -7.70
C LEU A 292 1.38 3.51 -6.53
N GLY A 293 0.93 3.14 -5.33
CA GLY A 293 0.78 4.04 -4.17
C GLY A 293 2.01 4.90 -3.85
N SER A 294 3.21 4.41 -4.14
CA SER A 294 4.48 5.14 -3.97
C SER A 294 5.20 5.47 -5.28
N ALA A 295 4.57 5.26 -6.45
CA ALA A 295 5.25 5.23 -7.73
C ALA A 295 5.48 6.63 -8.33
N THR A 296 6.21 7.48 -7.60
CA THR A 296 6.83 8.69 -8.14
C THR A 296 8.35 8.61 -7.94
N GLU A 297 9.11 9.30 -8.78
CA GLU A 297 10.57 9.30 -8.72
C GLU A 297 11.05 9.83 -7.36
N GLU A 298 10.47 10.94 -6.90
CA GLU A 298 10.79 11.59 -5.64
C GLU A 298 10.52 10.65 -4.45
N THR A 299 9.35 10.03 -4.42
CA THR A 299 8.95 9.16 -3.33
C THR A 299 9.81 7.90 -3.28
N ARG A 300 10.01 7.21 -4.40
CA ARG A 300 10.83 5.99 -4.45
C ARG A 300 12.29 6.27 -4.17
N THR A 301 12.82 7.40 -4.61
CA THR A 301 14.16 7.86 -4.22
C THR A 301 14.25 8.11 -2.72
N ALA A 302 13.29 8.84 -2.14
CA ALA A 302 13.25 9.08 -0.70
C ALA A 302 13.10 7.79 0.13
N MET A 303 12.31 6.83 -0.33
CA MET A 303 12.20 5.49 0.29
C MET A 303 13.56 4.78 0.28
N GLY A 304 14.23 4.73 -0.87
CA GLY A 304 15.53 4.11 -0.99
C GLY A 304 16.58 4.77 -0.12
N MET A 305 16.62 6.10 -0.06
CA MET A 305 17.52 6.83 0.80
C MET A 305 17.28 6.55 2.29
N LYS A 306 16.03 6.37 2.72
CA LYS A 306 15.73 5.91 4.09
C LYS A 306 16.31 4.52 4.38
N VAL A 307 16.25 3.60 3.44
CA VAL A 307 16.90 2.28 3.60
C VAL A 307 18.41 2.45 3.70
N VAL A 308 19.02 3.29 2.85
CA VAL A 308 20.46 3.60 2.91
C VAL A 308 20.84 4.12 4.30
N ASP A 309 20.08 5.06 4.85
CA ASP A 309 20.34 5.65 6.17
C ASP A 309 20.21 4.61 7.29
N ASN A 310 19.18 3.76 7.26
CA ASN A 310 18.99 2.68 8.23
C ASN A 310 20.16 1.68 8.21
N VAL A 311 20.55 1.22 7.02
CA VAL A 311 21.63 0.24 6.86
C VAL A 311 22.98 0.84 7.23
N THR A 312 23.22 2.11 6.86
CA THR A 312 24.44 2.84 7.22
C THR A 312 24.55 3.02 8.74
N ALA A 313 23.48 3.45 9.40
CA ALA A 313 23.45 3.59 10.85
C ALA A 313 23.74 2.26 11.55
N PHE A 314 23.09 1.17 11.09
CA PHE A 314 23.30 -0.16 11.65
C PHE A 314 24.75 -0.61 11.59
N PHE A 315 25.39 -0.51 10.43
CA PHE A 315 26.79 -0.93 10.27
C PHE A 315 27.80 0.02 10.92
N ALA A 316 27.39 1.24 11.22
CA ALA A 316 28.17 2.14 12.07
C ALA A 316 28.01 1.85 13.59
N GLY A 317 27.27 0.81 13.98
CA GLY A 317 26.98 0.47 15.37
C GLY A 317 25.95 1.37 16.05
N LEU A 318 25.19 2.15 15.26
CA LEU A 318 24.12 3.02 15.73
C LEU A 318 22.77 2.32 15.57
N ALA A 319 21.78 2.76 16.34
CA ALA A 319 20.41 2.30 16.17
C ALA A 319 19.83 2.82 14.85
N PRO A 320 19.28 1.95 13.97
CA PRO A 320 18.58 2.40 12.77
C PRO A 320 17.39 3.29 13.12
N PRO A 321 17.20 4.43 12.45
CA PRO A 321 16.13 5.38 12.79
C PRO A 321 14.71 4.83 12.61
N ASP A 322 14.52 3.88 11.69
CA ASP A 322 13.19 3.33 11.36
C ASP A 322 13.11 1.82 11.68
N ARG A 323 13.67 1.40 12.80
CA ARG A 323 13.63 0.01 13.25
C ARG A 323 12.21 -0.44 13.55
N VAL A 324 11.82 -1.62 13.05
CA VAL A 324 10.54 -2.31 13.30
C VAL A 324 10.73 -3.40 14.34
N ALA A 325 11.81 -4.16 14.23
CA ALA A 325 12.18 -5.26 15.15
C ALA A 325 13.70 -5.39 15.29
#